data_1ceef8c2f9079f3d94fa2980f577085b
#
_entry.id   1ceef8c2f9079f3d94fa2980f577085b
#
_cell.length_a   1.000
_cell.length_b   1.000
_cell.length_c   1.000
_cell.angle_alpha   90.00
_cell.angle_beta   90.00
_cell.angle_gamma   90.00
#
_symmetry.space_group_name_H-M   'P 1'
#
loop_
_entity.id
_entity.type
_entity.pdbx_description
1 polymer ?
#
loop_
_entity_poly.entity_id
_entity_poly.type
_entity_poly.pdbx_seq_one_letter_code
_entity_poly.pdbx_strand_id
1 'polypeptide(L)'
;MKKYFLLACALGAFGVADAATVQFSRPDKKLVVTVADDGGRPVYRVDYGETTFLAPSPLGLLTNIGDFSQGIALQESSFAVSPVSGHYELPTIKRSKVDVQATKAVCPFYEDGKHIFDVVFHVSDHDVAFKYKMYPQGNTLCCVVKEETTGFVLPQGTTTFLCPQAGPMGGFARTSPSYETSYTAD
;
A
#
# COMPACT_ATOMS: atom_id res chain seq x y z
N MET A 1 -9.25 19.07 -22.92
CA MET A 1 -8.76 17.68 -22.97
C MET A 1 -7.37 17.67 -22.34
N LYS A 2 -7.26 17.26 -21.07
CA LYS A 2 -5.97 17.18 -20.38
C LYS A 2 -5.33 15.83 -20.72
N LYS A 3 -4.15 15.87 -21.33
CA LYS A 3 -3.38 14.70 -21.72
C LYS A 3 -2.77 14.08 -20.45
N TYR A 4 -3.17 12.86 -20.12
CA TYR A 4 -2.48 12.04 -19.15
C TYR A 4 -1.21 11.51 -19.81
N PHE A 5 -0.05 11.83 -19.24
CA PHE A 5 1.23 11.37 -19.77
C PHE A 5 1.50 9.97 -19.18
N LEU A 6 1.23 8.95 -20.00
CA LEU A 6 1.69 7.58 -19.72
C LEU A 6 3.14 7.52 -20.17
N LEU A 7 4.07 7.53 -19.24
CA LEU A 7 5.48 7.27 -19.53
C LEU A 7 5.72 5.75 -19.38
N ALA A 8 5.47 5.02 -20.47
CA ALA A 8 5.91 3.66 -20.61
C ALA A 8 7.35 3.68 -21.13
N CYS A 9 8.34 3.42 -20.28
CA CYS A 9 9.70 3.12 -20.73
C CYS A 9 9.81 1.64 -21.10
N ALA A 10 9.75 1.34 -22.40
CA ALA A 10 10.20 0.07 -22.93
C ALA A 10 11.71 0.14 -23.16
N LEU A 11 12.49 -0.67 -22.45
CA LEU A 11 13.90 -0.97 -22.77
C LEU A 11 14.08 -2.47 -22.90
N GLY A 12 14.65 -2.85 -24.05
CA GLY A 12 14.67 -4.20 -24.58
C GLY A 12 15.61 -5.20 -23.91
N ALA A 13 15.19 -6.41 -24.01
CA ALA A 13 15.83 -7.71 -24.21
C ALA A 13 17.19 -8.00 -23.57
N PHE A 14 17.13 -8.69 -22.43
CA PHE A 14 17.87 -9.95 -22.18
C PHE A 14 17.15 -10.68 -21.05
N GLY A 15 16.87 -11.97 -21.22
CA GLY A 15 15.93 -12.77 -20.44
C GLY A 15 16.25 -12.97 -18.95
N VAL A 16 15.99 -11.95 -18.18
CA VAL A 16 15.58 -12.01 -16.78
C VAL A 16 14.11 -11.62 -16.82
N ALA A 17 13.22 -12.37 -16.22
CA ALA A 17 11.84 -11.95 -16.10
C ALA A 17 11.85 -10.56 -15.46
N ASP A 18 11.58 -9.56 -16.27
CA ASP A 18 11.59 -8.15 -15.82
C ASP A 18 10.45 -8.04 -14.79
N ALA A 19 10.79 -7.65 -13.57
CA ALA A 19 9.80 -7.48 -12.51
C ALA A 19 8.75 -6.46 -12.98
N ALA A 20 7.49 -6.87 -13.03
CA ALA A 20 6.41 -5.99 -13.43
C ALA A 20 6.36 -4.79 -12.48
N THR A 21 6.31 -3.58 -13.04
CA THR A 21 6.44 -2.35 -12.26
C THR A 21 5.48 -1.28 -12.75
N VAL A 22 4.71 -0.70 -11.84
CA VAL A 22 3.84 0.44 -12.13
C VAL A 22 4.19 1.62 -11.24
N GLN A 23 4.04 2.82 -11.77
CA GLN A 23 4.31 4.05 -11.06
C GLN A 23 3.14 5.03 -11.23
N PHE A 24 2.79 5.72 -10.16
CA PHE A 24 1.69 6.68 -10.16
C PHE A 24 1.90 7.79 -9.13
N SER A 25 1.29 8.93 -9.44
CA SER A 25 1.28 10.13 -8.60
C SER A 25 0.02 10.95 -8.91
N ARG A 26 -0.20 12.04 -8.20
CA ARG A 26 -1.08 13.09 -8.72
C ARG A 26 -0.35 13.86 -9.83
N PRO A 27 -1.10 14.39 -10.84
CA PRO A 27 -0.52 15.26 -11.86
C PRO A 27 0.25 16.44 -11.21
N ASP A 28 1.46 16.69 -11.72
CA ASP A 28 2.34 17.80 -11.31
C ASP A 28 2.73 17.78 -9.81
N LYS A 29 2.66 16.61 -9.16
CA LYS A 29 3.04 16.44 -7.75
C LYS A 29 4.30 15.59 -7.60
N LYS A 30 5.02 15.89 -6.50
CA LYS A 30 6.32 15.25 -6.22
C LYS A 30 6.21 13.90 -5.52
N LEU A 31 5.03 13.60 -4.95
CA LEU A 31 4.80 12.35 -4.24
C LEU A 31 4.48 11.26 -5.25
N VAL A 32 5.36 10.27 -5.33
CA VAL A 32 5.31 9.17 -6.30
C VAL A 32 5.32 7.85 -5.57
N VAL A 33 4.43 6.95 -5.96
CA VAL A 33 4.41 5.57 -5.49
C VAL A 33 4.78 4.65 -6.65
N THR A 34 5.72 3.75 -6.38
CA THR A 34 6.11 2.68 -7.28
C THR A 34 5.70 1.36 -6.67
N VAL A 35 5.02 0.50 -7.41
CA VAL A 35 4.63 -0.85 -7.00
C VAL A 35 5.23 -1.84 -7.99
N ALA A 36 5.81 -2.91 -7.47
CA ALA A 36 6.43 -3.95 -8.29
C ALA A 36 6.19 -5.35 -7.71
N ASP A 37 6.41 -6.37 -8.52
CA ASP A 37 6.67 -7.72 -8.04
C ASP A 37 8.17 -8.02 -8.14
N ASP A 38 8.86 -8.02 -7.03
CA ASP A 38 10.29 -8.33 -6.96
C ASP A 38 10.49 -9.85 -6.81
N GLY A 39 10.60 -10.54 -7.96
CA GLY A 39 10.74 -12.00 -7.98
C GLY A 39 9.55 -12.73 -7.36
N GLY A 40 8.34 -12.25 -7.62
CA GLY A 40 7.10 -12.79 -7.07
C GLY A 40 6.77 -12.29 -5.67
N ARG A 41 7.49 -11.29 -5.15
CA ARG A 41 7.20 -10.62 -3.88
C ARG A 41 6.62 -9.23 -4.16
N PRO A 42 5.39 -8.95 -3.74
CA PRO A 42 4.83 -7.63 -3.94
C PRO A 42 5.54 -6.62 -3.04
N VAL A 43 6.00 -5.53 -3.64
CA VAL A 43 6.69 -4.44 -2.93
C VAL A 43 6.16 -3.10 -3.38
N TYR A 44 6.31 -2.10 -2.51
CA TYR A 44 6.03 -0.71 -2.86
C TYR A 44 7.15 0.21 -2.36
N ARG A 45 7.31 1.34 -3.01
CA ARG A 45 8.26 2.39 -2.66
C ARG A 45 7.55 3.73 -2.73
N VAL A 46 7.95 4.68 -1.88
CA VAL A 46 7.41 6.03 -1.87
C VAL A 46 8.55 7.04 -1.96
N ASP A 47 8.48 7.90 -2.96
CA ASP A 47 9.44 8.99 -3.18
C ASP A 47 8.73 10.35 -3.14
N TYR A 48 9.43 11.37 -2.70
CA TYR A 48 9.00 12.77 -2.77
C TYR A 48 10.10 13.62 -3.43
N GLY A 49 9.90 13.99 -4.68
CA GLY A 49 10.94 14.60 -5.50
C GLY A 49 12.12 13.63 -5.66
N GLU A 50 13.31 14.04 -5.21
CA GLU A 50 14.54 13.24 -5.26
C GLU A 50 14.79 12.44 -3.96
N THR A 51 13.88 12.56 -2.98
CA THR A 51 14.04 11.92 -1.67
C THR A 51 13.20 10.67 -1.57
N THR A 52 13.82 9.54 -1.22
CA THR A 52 13.11 8.31 -0.87
C THR A 52 12.60 8.39 0.56
N PHE A 53 11.27 8.33 0.73
CA PHE A 53 10.60 8.27 2.03
C PHE A 53 10.48 6.85 2.56
N LEU A 54 10.08 5.93 1.68
CA LEU A 54 10.08 4.50 1.96
C LEU A 54 10.88 3.79 0.87
N ALA A 55 11.89 3.07 1.27
CA ALA A 55 12.60 2.13 0.41
C ALA A 55 11.67 0.96 0.04
N PRO A 56 12.03 0.10 -0.93
CA PRO A 56 11.20 -1.04 -1.28
C PRO A 56 10.74 -1.80 -0.04
N SER A 57 9.45 -1.74 0.21
CA SER A 57 8.77 -2.24 1.41
C SER A 57 7.82 -3.35 1.01
N PRO A 58 7.75 -4.47 1.77
CA PRO A 58 6.90 -5.60 1.41
C PRO A 58 5.42 -5.26 1.54
N LEU A 59 4.63 -5.88 0.68
CA LEU A 59 3.19 -6.00 0.75
C LEU A 59 2.82 -7.48 0.89
N GLY A 60 1.62 -7.77 1.33
CA GLY A 60 1.11 -9.14 1.33
C GLY A 60 0.22 -9.48 2.50
N LEU A 61 -0.41 -10.65 2.40
CA LEU A 61 -1.34 -11.18 3.39
C LEU A 61 -1.11 -12.68 3.58
N LEU A 62 -0.99 -13.11 4.82
CA LEU A 62 -1.12 -14.52 5.19
C LEU A 62 -2.58 -14.80 5.56
N THR A 63 -3.20 -15.73 4.87
CA THR A 63 -4.62 -16.03 5.02
C THR A 63 -4.87 -17.52 5.30
N ASN A 64 -6.12 -17.89 5.54
CA ASN A 64 -6.51 -19.29 5.63
C ASN A 64 -6.53 -20.02 4.28
N ILE A 65 -6.45 -19.28 3.16
CA ILE A 65 -6.52 -19.83 1.80
C ILE A 65 -5.19 -19.75 1.04
N GLY A 66 -4.18 -19.11 1.60
CA GLY A 66 -2.84 -18.99 0.99
C GLY A 66 -1.95 -17.97 1.68
N ASP A 67 -0.66 -18.04 1.37
CA ASP A 67 0.35 -17.03 1.69
C ASP A 67 0.57 -16.17 0.44
N PHE A 68 0.05 -14.97 0.46
CA PHE A 68 0.13 -14.00 -0.63
C PHE A 68 1.16 -12.90 -0.38
N SER A 69 2.19 -13.20 0.40
CA SER A 69 3.39 -12.36 0.54
C SER A 69 4.46 -12.68 -0.51
N GLN A 70 4.28 -13.79 -1.23
CA GLN A 70 5.19 -14.28 -2.26
C GLN A 70 4.45 -15.16 -3.26
N GLY A 71 5.10 -15.46 -4.40
CA GLY A 71 4.51 -16.32 -5.44
C GLY A 71 3.41 -15.63 -6.25
N ILE A 72 3.25 -14.33 -6.14
CA ILE A 72 2.24 -13.56 -6.87
C ILE A 72 2.88 -12.52 -7.79
N ALA A 73 2.20 -12.22 -8.88
CA ALA A 73 2.67 -11.31 -9.92
C ALA A 73 1.74 -10.11 -10.09
N LEU A 74 2.33 -8.94 -10.29
CA LEU A 74 1.61 -7.72 -10.64
C LEU A 74 1.14 -7.80 -12.09
N GLN A 75 -0.17 -7.62 -12.32
CA GLN A 75 -0.75 -7.63 -13.66
C GLN A 75 -0.85 -6.21 -14.24
N GLU A 76 0.20 -5.74 -14.91
CA GLU A 76 0.28 -4.39 -15.48
C GLU A 76 -0.85 -4.07 -16.46
N SER A 77 -1.29 -5.04 -17.26
CA SER A 77 -2.38 -4.85 -18.23
C SER A 77 -3.73 -4.51 -17.60
N SER A 78 -3.90 -4.80 -16.30
CA SER A 78 -5.09 -4.50 -15.50
C SER A 78 -4.88 -3.37 -14.50
N PHE A 79 -3.70 -2.76 -14.49
CA PHE A 79 -3.41 -1.56 -13.69
C PHE A 79 -4.29 -0.40 -14.12
N ALA A 80 -4.89 0.31 -13.17
CA ALA A 80 -5.80 1.40 -13.46
C ALA A 80 -5.57 2.59 -12.53
N VAL A 81 -5.63 3.80 -13.10
CA VAL A 81 -5.49 5.06 -12.37
C VAL A 81 -6.70 5.95 -12.65
N SER A 82 -7.25 6.55 -11.61
CA SER A 82 -8.37 7.47 -11.72
C SER A 82 -8.30 8.60 -10.68
N PRO A 83 -8.79 9.81 -10.99
CA PRO A 83 -8.92 10.87 -9.99
C PRO A 83 -10.04 10.54 -9.00
N VAL A 84 -9.85 10.94 -7.75
CA VAL A 84 -10.85 10.86 -6.68
C VAL A 84 -10.95 12.23 -6.02
N SER A 85 -12.19 12.68 -5.79
CA SER A 85 -12.48 13.86 -4.97
C SER A 85 -13.56 13.51 -3.96
N GLY A 86 -13.47 14.12 -2.79
CA GLY A 86 -14.45 13.96 -1.72
C GLY A 86 -14.53 15.21 -0.87
N HIS A 87 -15.68 15.42 -0.27
CA HIS A 87 -15.91 16.47 0.71
C HIS A 87 -16.54 15.85 1.95
N TYR A 88 -16.07 16.24 3.13
CA TYR A 88 -16.71 15.87 4.38
C TYR A 88 -16.62 16.98 5.41
N GLU A 89 -17.57 16.99 6.34
CA GLU A 89 -17.62 17.93 7.46
C GLU A 89 -17.63 17.15 8.79
N LEU A 90 -16.76 17.58 9.70
CA LEU A 90 -16.63 17.03 11.05
C LEU A 90 -16.81 18.19 12.04
N PRO A 91 -18.00 18.39 12.61
CA PRO A 91 -18.33 19.60 13.39
C PRO A 91 -17.53 19.73 14.69
N THR A 92 -16.94 18.63 15.17
CA THR A 92 -16.25 18.59 16.48
C THR A 92 -14.75 18.72 16.41
N ILE A 93 -14.17 18.95 15.22
CA ILE A 93 -12.72 19.09 15.05
C ILE A 93 -12.33 20.49 14.58
N LYS A 94 -11.07 20.86 14.80
CA LYS A 94 -10.52 22.19 14.51
C LYS A 94 -10.62 22.59 13.02
N ARG A 95 -10.51 21.62 12.11
CA ARG A 95 -10.72 21.81 10.68
C ARG A 95 -11.98 21.03 10.26
N SER A 96 -13.13 21.67 10.41
CA SER A 96 -14.42 21.01 10.23
C SER A 96 -14.73 20.62 8.79
N LYS A 97 -14.25 21.38 7.80
CA LYS A 97 -14.51 21.13 6.37
C LYS A 97 -13.22 20.66 5.70
N VAL A 98 -13.30 19.53 5.03
CA VAL A 98 -12.16 18.92 4.33
C VAL A 98 -12.55 18.54 2.92
N ASP A 99 -11.83 19.09 1.95
CA ASP A 99 -11.89 18.71 0.55
C ASP A 99 -10.69 17.80 0.26
N VAL A 100 -10.97 16.58 -0.16
CA VAL A 100 -9.95 15.60 -0.51
C VAL A 100 -9.84 15.54 -2.03
N GLN A 101 -8.62 15.61 -2.52
CA GLN A 101 -8.30 15.31 -3.91
C GLN A 101 -7.12 14.33 -3.94
N ALA A 102 -7.32 13.20 -4.59
CA ALA A 102 -6.33 12.15 -4.67
C ALA A 102 -6.33 11.48 -6.06
N THR A 103 -5.26 10.79 -6.35
CA THR A 103 -5.20 9.79 -7.40
C THR A 103 -5.43 8.42 -6.77
N LYS A 104 -6.42 7.69 -7.27
CA LYS A 104 -6.63 6.29 -6.93
C LYS A 104 -5.89 5.44 -7.96
N ALA A 105 -5.03 4.54 -7.49
CA ALA A 105 -4.38 3.52 -8.31
C ALA A 105 -4.80 2.13 -7.83
N VAL A 106 -5.12 1.24 -8.77
CA VAL A 106 -5.49 -0.16 -8.50
C VAL A 106 -4.39 -1.03 -9.07
N CYS A 107 -3.67 -1.73 -8.19
CA CYS A 107 -2.56 -2.62 -8.52
C CYS A 107 -3.02 -4.07 -8.30
N PRO A 108 -3.40 -4.78 -9.36
CA PRO A 108 -3.91 -6.15 -9.25
C PRO A 108 -2.79 -7.18 -9.19
N PHE A 109 -2.89 -8.13 -8.25
CA PHE A 109 -1.96 -9.22 -8.07
C PHE A 109 -2.62 -10.57 -8.33
N TYR A 110 -1.90 -11.42 -9.05
CA TYR A 110 -2.36 -12.72 -9.53
C TYR A 110 -1.40 -13.83 -9.10
N GLU A 111 -1.95 -15.02 -8.85
CA GLU A 111 -1.23 -16.27 -8.65
C GLU A 111 -1.77 -17.30 -9.66
N ASP A 112 -0.92 -17.85 -10.51
CA ASP A 112 -1.29 -18.83 -11.52
C ASP A 112 -2.53 -18.43 -12.38
N GLY A 113 -2.59 -17.17 -12.77
CA GLY A 113 -3.68 -16.61 -13.56
C GLY A 113 -4.98 -16.31 -12.77
N LYS A 114 -5.00 -16.54 -11.47
CA LYS A 114 -6.13 -16.21 -10.60
C LYS A 114 -5.92 -14.84 -9.96
N HIS A 115 -6.92 -13.99 -10.01
CA HIS A 115 -6.92 -12.69 -9.35
C HIS A 115 -7.06 -12.87 -7.84
N ILE A 116 -6.01 -12.58 -7.08
CA ILE A 116 -5.96 -12.77 -5.63
C ILE A 116 -6.47 -11.54 -4.92
N PHE A 117 -5.78 -10.41 -5.11
CA PHE A 117 -6.18 -9.13 -4.54
C PHE A 117 -5.74 -7.94 -5.39
N ASP A 118 -6.38 -6.80 -5.15
CA ASP A 118 -5.86 -5.50 -5.52
C ASP A 118 -5.23 -4.83 -4.30
N VAL A 119 -4.09 -4.17 -4.50
CA VAL A 119 -3.68 -3.09 -3.59
C VAL A 119 -4.20 -1.77 -4.17
N VAL A 120 -5.11 -1.15 -3.46
CA VAL A 120 -5.76 0.09 -3.89
C VAL A 120 -5.15 1.25 -3.15
N PHE A 121 -4.34 2.04 -3.84
CA PHE A 121 -3.70 3.23 -3.30
C PHE A 121 -4.57 4.48 -3.53
N HIS A 122 -4.49 5.41 -2.58
CA HIS A 122 -4.95 6.78 -2.72
C HIS A 122 -3.77 7.70 -2.41
N VAL A 123 -3.34 8.47 -3.39
CA VAL A 123 -2.20 9.38 -3.29
C VAL A 123 -2.71 10.82 -3.37
N SER A 124 -2.58 11.57 -2.28
CA SER A 124 -2.86 13.00 -2.21
C SER A 124 -1.59 13.82 -2.47
N ASP A 125 -1.57 15.10 -2.13
CA ASP A 125 -0.39 15.95 -2.27
C ASP A 125 0.72 15.59 -1.28
N HIS A 126 0.35 15.05 -0.11
CA HIS A 126 1.24 14.81 1.01
C HIS A 126 1.04 13.45 1.68
N ASP A 127 0.03 12.69 1.26
CA ASP A 127 -0.37 11.46 1.93
C ASP A 127 -0.47 10.29 0.94
N VAL A 128 -0.07 9.12 1.41
CA VAL A 128 -0.31 7.84 0.75
C VAL A 128 -1.11 6.96 1.70
N ALA A 129 -2.26 6.51 1.24
CA ALA A 129 -3.07 5.52 1.94
C ALA A 129 -3.32 4.34 1.00
N PHE A 130 -3.40 3.14 1.53
CA PHE A 130 -3.78 1.98 0.73
C PHE A 130 -4.60 0.98 1.53
N LYS A 131 -5.24 0.08 0.80
CA LYS A 131 -5.97 -1.07 1.34
C LYS A 131 -5.88 -2.26 0.40
N TYR A 132 -6.01 -3.44 0.96
CA TYR A 132 -6.21 -4.66 0.19
C TYR A 132 -7.68 -4.85 -0.14
N LYS A 133 -7.96 -5.30 -1.35
CA LYS A 133 -9.27 -5.77 -1.78
C LYS A 133 -9.12 -7.21 -2.25
N MET A 134 -9.53 -8.15 -1.41
CA MET A 134 -9.47 -9.59 -1.70
C MET A 134 -10.57 -10.00 -2.67
N TYR A 135 -10.27 -11.01 -3.49
CA TYR A 135 -11.23 -11.64 -4.38
C TYR A 135 -11.50 -13.09 -3.94
N PRO A 136 -12.74 -13.57 -4.11
CA PRO A 136 -13.10 -14.95 -3.76
C PRO A 136 -12.22 -15.95 -4.52
N GLN A 137 -11.74 -16.99 -3.81
CA GLN A 137 -10.97 -18.08 -4.37
C GLN A 137 -11.78 -19.37 -4.30
N GLY A 138 -12.10 -19.95 -5.46
CA GLY A 138 -12.90 -21.17 -5.55
C GLY A 138 -14.30 -21.01 -4.93
N ASN A 139 -14.71 -22.02 -4.16
CA ASN A 139 -16.01 -22.03 -3.47
C ASN A 139 -15.98 -21.39 -2.06
N THR A 140 -14.87 -20.73 -1.70
CA THR A 140 -14.71 -20.12 -0.37
C THR A 140 -15.43 -18.78 -0.34
N LEU A 141 -16.43 -18.66 0.52
CA LEU A 141 -17.25 -17.44 0.67
C LEU A 141 -16.59 -16.40 1.58
N CYS A 142 -15.58 -16.78 2.35
CA CYS A 142 -14.86 -15.88 3.26
C CYS A 142 -13.36 -16.14 3.24
N CYS A 143 -12.59 -15.09 3.53
CA CYS A 143 -11.16 -15.12 3.75
C CYS A 143 -10.85 -14.62 5.15
N VAL A 144 -10.10 -15.40 5.91
CA VAL A 144 -9.61 -15.00 7.23
C VAL A 144 -8.16 -14.56 7.07
N VAL A 145 -7.89 -13.29 7.27
CA VAL A 145 -6.53 -12.75 7.32
C VAL A 145 -5.93 -13.11 8.67
N LYS A 146 -4.85 -13.87 8.66
CA LYS A 146 -4.10 -14.29 9.86
C LYS A 146 -3.03 -13.26 10.21
N GLU A 147 -2.41 -12.68 9.16
CA GLU A 147 -1.35 -11.71 9.29
C GLU A 147 -1.33 -10.80 8.06
N GLU A 148 -1.12 -9.50 8.26
CA GLU A 148 -0.74 -8.56 7.22
C GLU A 148 0.78 -8.42 7.25
N THR A 149 1.45 -8.82 6.15
CA THR A 149 2.92 -8.82 6.04
C THR A 149 3.47 -7.50 5.51
N THR A 150 2.63 -6.48 5.46
CA THR A 150 3.01 -5.12 5.04
C THR A 150 4.11 -4.56 5.93
N GLY A 151 5.19 -4.09 5.32
CA GLY A 151 6.30 -3.45 6.01
C GLY A 151 6.49 -2.00 5.59
N PHE A 152 7.32 -1.29 6.37
CA PHE A 152 7.71 0.10 6.14
C PHE A 152 9.23 0.20 6.29
N VAL A 153 9.95 0.11 5.18
CA VAL A 153 11.42 0.17 5.18
C VAL A 153 11.85 1.63 5.12
N LEU A 154 12.19 2.17 6.27
CA LEU A 154 12.66 3.54 6.40
C LEU A 154 14.14 3.64 5.98
N PRO A 155 14.54 4.73 5.29
CA PRO A 155 15.95 4.97 4.95
C PRO A 155 16.83 5.04 6.21
N GLN A 156 18.09 4.65 6.05
CA GLN A 156 19.07 4.72 7.14
C GLN A 156 19.17 6.16 7.67
N GLY A 157 19.24 6.31 8.98
CA GLY A 157 19.31 7.60 9.66
C GLY A 157 17.96 8.28 9.88
N THR A 158 16.84 7.61 9.53
CA THR A 158 15.51 8.11 9.85
C THR A 158 15.27 8.05 11.35
N THR A 159 14.84 9.16 11.95
CA THR A 159 14.36 9.20 13.33
C THR A 159 12.86 8.96 13.35
N THR A 160 12.40 8.04 14.17
CA THR A 160 10.98 7.72 14.34
C THR A 160 10.55 7.94 15.78
N PHE A 161 9.28 8.27 15.96
CA PHE A 161 8.62 8.27 17.26
C PHE A 161 7.49 7.24 17.20
N LEU A 162 7.66 6.12 17.87
CA LEU A 162 6.72 5.01 17.88
C LEU A 162 6.13 4.83 19.27
N CYS A 163 4.80 4.65 19.32
CA CYS A 163 4.11 4.32 20.56
C CYS A 163 4.07 2.81 20.72
N PRO A 164 4.75 2.22 21.73
CA PRO A 164 4.68 0.79 21.99
C PRO A 164 3.24 0.37 22.30
N GLN A 165 2.84 -0.78 21.83
CA GLN A 165 1.52 -1.33 22.05
C GLN A 165 1.58 -2.56 22.97
N ALA A 166 0.61 -2.72 23.85
CA ALA A 166 0.42 -3.95 24.60
C ALA A 166 0.11 -5.12 23.65
N GLY A 167 0.41 -6.35 24.09
CA GLY A 167 0.05 -7.56 23.35
C GLY A 167 -1.47 -7.65 23.11
N PRO A 168 -1.91 -8.56 22.19
CA PRO A 168 -3.32 -8.65 21.77
C PRO A 168 -4.34 -8.85 22.90
N MET A 169 -3.90 -9.35 24.04
CA MET A 169 -4.73 -9.53 25.24
C MET A 169 -4.65 -8.36 26.23
N GLY A 170 -4.04 -7.24 25.83
CA GLY A 170 -4.00 -6.01 26.62
C GLY A 170 -5.29 -5.19 26.51
N GLY A 171 -5.24 -3.93 26.98
CA GLY A 171 -6.35 -3.00 26.93
C GLY A 171 -7.53 -3.42 27.79
N PHE A 172 -8.75 -3.23 27.31
CA PHE A 172 -9.98 -3.53 28.05
C PHE A 172 -10.20 -5.01 28.39
N ALA A 173 -9.53 -5.92 27.69
CA ALA A 173 -9.58 -7.35 28.00
C ALA A 173 -8.88 -7.70 29.33
N ARG A 174 -8.09 -6.77 29.86
CA ARG A 174 -7.38 -6.89 31.15
C ARG A 174 -7.63 -5.62 31.99
N THR A 175 -6.72 -5.29 32.86
CA THR A 175 -6.83 -4.13 33.77
C THR A 175 -6.37 -2.82 33.19
N SER A 176 -5.74 -2.82 32.01
CA SER A 176 -5.25 -1.61 31.37
C SER A 176 -6.33 -1.03 30.46
N PRO A 177 -6.73 0.23 30.64
CA PRO A 177 -7.70 0.89 29.77
C PRO A 177 -7.13 1.31 28.40
N SER A 178 -5.81 1.22 28.23
CA SER A 178 -5.10 1.59 26.99
C SER A 178 -4.28 0.41 26.49
N TYR A 179 -4.11 0.32 25.17
CA TYR A 179 -3.19 -0.60 24.51
C TYR A 179 -1.75 -0.08 24.52
N GLU A 180 -1.54 1.19 24.90
CA GLU A 180 -0.21 1.79 24.98
C GLU A 180 0.58 1.24 26.16
N THR A 181 1.87 1.05 25.99
CA THR A 181 2.82 0.70 27.05
C THR A 181 3.71 1.92 27.36
N SER A 182 4.37 1.87 28.51
CA SER A 182 5.33 2.90 28.89
C SER A 182 6.51 2.91 27.93
N TYR A 183 6.99 4.11 27.61
CA TYR A 183 8.23 4.26 26.86
C TYR A 183 9.42 3.85 27.73
N THR A 184 10.32 3.09 27.18
CA THR A 184 11.66 2.86 27.73
C THR A 184 12.63 3.76 26.93
N ALA A 185 13.42 4.56 27.61
CA ALA A 185 14.53 5.25 26.98
C ALA A 185 15.63 4.20 26.71
N ASP A 186 15.99 4.05 25.44
CA ASP A 186 17.17 3.28 25.00
C ASP A 186 18.40 4.20 24.95
#